data_997cc176fdd750b3652c68be5a308085
#
_entry.id   997cc176fdd750b3652c68be5a308085
#
_cell.length_a   1.000
_cell.length_b   1.000
_cell.length_c   1.000
_cell.angle_alpha   90.00
_cell.angle_beta   90.00
_cell.angle_gamma   90.00
#
_symmetry.space_group_name_H-M   'P 1'
#
loop_
_entity.id
_entity.type
_entity.pdbx_description
1 polymer ?
#
loop_
_entity_poly.entity_id
_entity_poly.type
_entity_poly.pdbx_seq_one_letter_code
_entity_poly.pdbx_strand_id
1 'polypeptide(L)'
;MLLLIPADVVRPRRPDEHFAAEAAAARAAGWVVALVDHDALARGGEADAAVARVPAADGAVYRGWMLGAGRYAEMAEALARRDVTLLTDAAQYRRAHELPGWCAELAGLTPDTSWTSGADRAAFDRARAELGGGPAVLRDWTKSMKHYWDEAAYVPELGDAAAAWRVASRLRELRGDEFTGGFVLRRFEEFTGAEVRTWWVNGECRLVSAHPDSPDALPPAGLDLSEVRPAIAELGLPFVTVDLALRADGVRRVIEVGDGQVSDRPASTTAAELIAALPTGREVPAGHRRADGDSDA
;
A
#
# COMPACT_ATOMS: atom_id res chain seq x y z
N MET A 1 -17.74 -6.63 -12.61
CA MET A 1 -16.84 -6.00 -11.62
C MET A 1 -17.19 -4.54 -11.46
N LEU A 2 -17.11 -4.01 -10.26
CA LEU A 2 -17.32 -2.62 -9.93
C LEU A 2 -15.96 -1.96 -9.60
N LEU A 3 -15.68 -0.80 -10.22
CA LEU A 3 -14.54 0.05 -9.87
C LEU A 3 -15.04 1.28 -9.13
N LEU A 4 -14.53 1.49 -7.91
CA LEU A 4 -14.81 2.66 -7.09
C LEU A 4 -13.69 3.68 -7.30
N ILE A 5 -14.05 4.90 -7.69
CA ILE A 5 -13.12 5.99 -8.03
C ILE A 5 -13.49 7.23 -7.20
N PRO A 6 -12.54 8.02 -6.69
CA PRO A 6 -12.82 9.31 -6.11
C PRO A 6 -13.58 10.23 -7.06
N ALA A 7 -14.56 10.94 -6.53
CA ALA A 7 -15.24 12.01 -7.24
C ALA A 7 -14.38 13.28 -7.27
N ASP A 8 -14.49 14.07 -8.34
CA ASP A 8 -13.92 15.42 -8.38
C ASP A 8 -14.63 16.30 -7.34
N VAL A 9 -13.86 17.01 -6.52
CA VAL A 9 -14.36 17.82 -5.37
C VAL A 9 -15.33 18.90 -5.81
N VAL A 10 -15.07 19.53 -6.97
CA VAL A 10 -15.89 20.62 -7.50
C VAL A 10 -17.06 20.09 -8.36
N ARG A 11 -16.84 18.98 -9.03
CA ARG A 11 -17.79 18.34 -9.96
C ARG A 11 -18.10 16.90 -9.55
N PRO A 12 -18.86 16.65 -8.48
CA PRO A 12 -19.00 15.34 -7.84
C PRO A 12 -19.71 14.27 -8.68
N ARG A 13 -20.05 14.59 -9.94
CA ARG A 13 -20.55 13.65 -10.96
C ARG A 13 -19.46 13.21 -11.93
N ARG A 14 -18.23 13.69 -11.78
CA ARG A 14 -17.07 13.32 -12.59
C ARG A 14 -16.03 12.61 -11.72
N PRO A 15 -15.25 11.69 -12.29
CA PRO A 15 -14.07 11.19 -11.60
C PRO A 15 -13.11 12.32 -11.28
N ASP A 16 -12.38 12.19 -10.20
CA ASP A 16 -11.16 12.96 -9.94
C ASP A 16 -10.25 12.90 -11.17
N GLU A 17 -9.62 14.03 -11.53
CA GLU A 17 -8.82 14.17 -12.75
C GLU A 17 -7.68 13.14 -12.80
N HIS A 18 -7.05 12.85 -11.67
CA HIS A 18 -5.97 11.87 -11.56
C HIS A 18 -6.42 10.47 -12.00
N PHE A 19 -7.62 10.06 -11.63
CA PHE A 19 -8.17 8.72 -11.91
C PHE A 19 -9.09 8.69 -13.15
N ALA A 20 -9.29 9.80 -13.85
CA ALA A 20 -10.23 9.90 -14.96
C ALA A 20 -9.89 8.92 -16.11
N ALA A 21 -8.60 8.74 -16.40
CA ALA A 21 -8.14 7.80 -17.42
C ALA A 21 -8.41 6.33 -17.03
N GLU A 22 -8.24 5.98 -15.76
CA GLU A 22 -8.54 4.63 -15.24
C GLU A 22 -10.05 4.37 -15.27
N ALA A 23 -10.87 5.36 -14.91
CA ALA A 23 -12.33 5.28 -15.03
C ALA A 23 -12.79 5.06 -16.48
N ALA A 24 -12.17 5.74 -17.45
CA ALA A 24 -12.47 5.58 -18.87
C ALA A 24 -12.06 4.18 -19.38
N ALA A 25 -10.86 3.73 -19.04
CA ALA A 25 -10.35 2.40 -19.40
C ALA A 25 -11.20 1.26 -18.80
N ALA A 26 -11.63 1.39 -17.55
CA ALA A 26 -12.50 0.43 -16.91
C ALA A 26 -13.87 0.32 -17.61
N ARG A 27 -14.48 1.45 -17.98
CA ARG A 27 -15.73 1.44 -18.76
C ARG A 27 -15.55 0.77 -20.12
N ALA A 28 -14.43 1.06 -20.79
CA ALA A 28 -14.11 0.42 -22.08
C ALA A 28 -13.91 -1.09 -21.94
N ALA A 29 -13.42 -1.56 -20.79
CA ALA A 29 -13.28 -2.97 -20.44
C ALA A 29 -14.61 -3.61 -19.94
N GLY A 30 -15.73 -2.88 -19.95
CA GLY A 30 -17.04 -3.39 -19.54
C GLY A 30 -17.28 -3.38 -18.02
N TRP A 31 -16.46 -2.68 -17.24
CA TRP A 31 -16.68 -2.53 -15.80
C TRP A 31 -17.69 -1.44 -15.49
N VAL A 32 -18.47 -1.62 -14.43
CA VAL A 32 -19.24 -0.54 -13.83
C VAL A 32 -18.27 0.36 -13.04
N VAL A 33 -18.42 1.68 -13.21
CA VAL A 33 -17.62 2.66 -12.47
C VAL A 33 -18.55 3.50 -11.60
N ALA A 34 -18.34 3.48 -10.30
CA ALA A 34 -19.05 4.31 -9.33
C ALA A 34 -18.09 5.29 -8.65
N LEU A 35 -18.63 6.44 -8.27
CA LEU A 35 -17.85 7.51 -7.62
C LEU A 35 -18.11 7.52 -6.12
N VAL A 36 -17.05 7.73 -5.34
CA VAL A 36 -17.10 7.90 -3.90
C VAL A 36 -16.58 9.29 -3.51
N ASP A 37 -17.11 9.88 -2.46
CA ASP A 37 -16.58 11.12 -1.90
C ASP A 37 -15.38 10.83 -1.01
N HIS A 38 -14.18 10.89 -1.61
CA HIS A 38 -12.94 10.59 -0.90
C HIS A 38 -12.67 11.56 0.25
N ASP A 39 -12.97 12.84 0.09
CA ASP A 39 -12.72 13.84 1.13
C ASP A 39 -13.60 13.60 2.36
N ALA A 40 -14.86 13.20 2.16
CA ALA A 40 -15.73 12.79 3.26
C ALA A 40 -15.19 11.53 3.96
N LEU A 41 -14.70 10.52 3.20
CA LEU A 41 -14.05 9.35 3.76
C LEU A 41 -12.79 9.70 4.57
N ALA A 42 -11.94 10.58 4.04
CA ALA A 42 -10.69 10.97 4.70
C ALA A 42 -10.95 11.74 6.02
N ARG A 43 -11.94 12.62 6.05
CA ARG A 43 -12.36 13.30 7.27
C ARG A 43 -12.97 12.34 8.30
N GLY A 44 -13.71 11.32 7.83
CA GLY A 44 -14.39 10.33 8.65
C GLY A 44 -15.74 10.77 9.21
N GLY A 45 -16.49 9.78 9.71
CA GLY A 45 -17.84 9.99 10.26
C GLY A 45 -18.96 10.13 9.22
N GLU A 46 -18.64 10.19 7.92
CA GLU A 46 -19.58 10.38 6.82
C GLU A 46 -19.52 9.25 5.76
N ALA A 47 -19.02 8.06 6.13
CA ALA A 47 -18.78 6.98 5.18
C ALA A 47 -20.04 6.55 4.42
N ASP A 48 -21.20 6.45 5.08
CA ASP A 48 -22.47 6.09 4.42
C ASP A 48 -22.88 7.13 3.36
N ALA A 49 -22.72 8.41 3.64
CA ALA A 49 -23.01 9.48 2.69
C ALA A 49 -22.01 9.46 1.53
N ALA A 50 -20.73 9.22 1.82
CA ALA A 50 -19.66 9.18 0.84
C ALA A 50 -19.86 8.08 -0.23
N VAL A 51 -20.46 6.94 0.15
CA VAL A 51 -20.73 5.80 -0.73
C VAL A 51 -22.19 5.69 -1.17
N ALA A 52 -23.05 6.67 -0.85
CA ALA A 52 -24.49 6.58 -1.04
C ALA A 52 -24.96 6.30 -2.48
N ARG A 53 -24.12 6.59 -3.47
CA ARG A 53 -24.43 6.39 -4.92
C ARG A 53 -23.84 5.10 -5.49
N VAL A 54 -23.15 4.31 -4.68
CA VAL A 54 -22.53 3.05 -5.13
C VAL A 54 -23.63 2.00 -5.26
N PRO A 55 -23.78 1.36 -6.44
CA PRO A 55 -24.74 0.27 -6.61
C PRO A 55 -24.25 -1.02 -5.92
N ALA A 56 -25.17 -1.91 -5.58
CA ALA A 56 -24.82 -3.25 -5.08
C ALA A 56 -23.94 -4.02 -6.07
N ALA A 57 -22.97 -4.79 -5.57
CA ALA A 57 -22.06 -5.56 -6.41
C ALA A 57 -21.37 -6.67 -5.59
N ASP A 58 -21.27 -7.87 -6.15
CA ASP A 58 -20.61 -9.03 -5.54
C ASP A 58 -19.07 -8.92 -5.52
N GLY A 59 -18.50 -7.87 -6.12
CA GLY A 59 -17.06 -7.63 -6.11
C GLY A 59 -16.72 -6.22 -6.59
N ALA A 60 -16.01 -5.47 -5.76
CA ALA A 60 -15.57 -4.12 -6.03
C ALA A 60 -14.07 -3.95 -5.75
N VAL A 61 -13.40 -3.17 -6.59
CA VAL A 61 -12.04 -2.69 -6.41
C VAL A 61 -12.08 -1.19 -6.19
N TYR A 62 -11.45 -0.70 -5.15
CA TYR A 62 -11.24 0.72 -4.96
C TYR A 62 -9.97 1.14 -5.72
N ARG A 63 -10.02 2.20 -6.50
CA ARG A 63 -8.86 2.85 -7.10
C ARG A 63 -8.91 4.33 -6.76
N GLY A 64 -8.13 4.74 -5.78
CA GLY A 64 -8.19 6.10 -5.26
C GLY A 64 -7.01 6.47 -4.38
N TRP A 65 -7.11 7.64 -3.78
CA TRP A 65 -6.14 8.10 -2.82
C TRP A 65 -6.13 7.22 -1.58
N MET A 66 -4.96 7.09 -0.97
CA MET A 66 -4.78 6.29 0.25
C MET A 66 -5.64 6.84 1.39
N LEU A 67 -6.32 5.94 2.08
CA LEU A 67 -7.02 6.21 3.32
C LEU A 67 -6.22 5.65 4.50
N GLY A 68 -6.30 6.27 5.67
CA GLY A 68 -5.84 5.60 6.89
C GLY A 68 -6.64 4.31 7.13
N ALA A 69 -6.02 3.31 7.76
CA ALA A 69 -6.63 1.98 7.93
C ALA A 69 -8.02 2.01 8.58
N GLY A 70 -8.23 2.89 9.58
CA GLY A 70 -9.55 3.08 10.19
C GLY A 70 -10.60 3.64 9.22
N ARG A 71 -10.21 4.60 8.38
CA ARG A 71 -11.09 5.20 7.36
C ARG A 71 -11.45 4.23 6.25
N TYR A 72 -10.49 3.40 5.86
CA TYR A 72 -10.77 2.32 4.92
C TYR A 72 -11.76 1.30 5.52
N ALA A 73 -11.62 0.95 6.81
CA ALA A 73 -12.57 0.08 7.49
C ALA A 73 -13.98 0.67 7.53
N GLU A 74 -14.14 1.96 7.89
CA GLU A 74 -15.41 2.66 7.85
C GLU A 74 -16.05 2.64 6.45
N MET A 75 -15.26 2.86 5.39
CA MET A 75 -15.70 2.75 4.00
C MET A 75 -16.18 1.31 3.67
N ALA A 76 -15.38 0.31 4.04
CA ALA A 76 -15.71 -1.09 3.79
C ALA A 76 -17.02 -1.51 4.46
N GLU A 77 -17.25 -1.09 5.70
CA GLU A 77 -18.50 -1.32 6.42
C GLU A 77 -19.69 -0.60 5.78
N ALA A 78 -19.51 0.66 5.37
CA ALA A 78 -20.56 1.41 4.68
C ALA A 78 -20.93 0.78 3.34
N LEU A 79 -19.96 0.27 2.59
CA LEU A 79 -20.18 -0.47 1.34
C LEU A 79 -20.88 -1.81 1.60
N ALA A 80 -20.51 -2.54 2.65
CA ALA A 80 -21.15 -3.81 3.01
C ALA A 80 -22.63 -3.62 3.36
N ARG A 81 -23.02 -2.51 4.02
CA ARG A 81 -24.43 -2.14 4.27
C ARG A 81 -25.23 -1.90 2.98
N ARG A 82 -24.55 -1.76 1.85
CA ARG A 82 -25.13 -1.54 0.52
C ARG A 82 -24.99 -2.76 -0.39
N ASP A 83 -24.71 -3.92 0.19
CA ASP A 83 -24.46 -5.17 -0.55
C ASP A 83 -23.31 -5.03 -1.56
N VAL A 84 -22.23 -4.31 -1.18
CA VAL A 84 -21.00 -4.22 -1.96
C VAL A 84 -19.87 -4.90 -1.20
N THR A 85 -19.27 -5.92 -1.80
CA THR A 85 -18.11 -6.62 -1.24
C THR A 85 -16.83 -6.08 -1.87
N LEU A 86 -15.95 -5.48 -1.08
CA LEU A 86 -14.60 -5.10 -1.53
C LEU A 86 -13.73 -6.35 -1.70
N LEU A 87 -12.90 -6.36 -2.74
CA LEU A 87 -11.93 -7.42 -2.99
C LEU A 87 -10.87 -7.49 -1.89
N THR A 88 -10.38 -6.34 -1.45
CA THR A 88 -9.47 -6.22 -0.31
C THR A 88 -10.28 -5.80 0.90
N ASP A 89 -10.32 -6.64 1.92
CA ASP A 89 -10.96 -6.26 3.19
C ASP A 89 -10.09 -5.31 4.02
N ALA A 90 -10.65 -4.79 5.12
CA ALA A 90 -9.97 -3.80 5.95
C ALA A 90 -8.69 -4.35 6.63
N ALA A 91 -8.67 -5.62 6.98
CA ALA A 91 -7.51 -6.26 7.60
C ALA A 91 -6.39 -6.47 6.57
N GLN A 92 -6.73 -6.90 5.36
CA GLN A 92 -5.81 -7.05 4.24
C GLN A 92 -5.22 -5.70 3.80
N TYR A 93 -6.07 -4.65 3.70
CA TYR A 93 -5.62 -3.29 3.41
C TYR A 93 -4.59 -2.80 4.42
N ARG A 94 -4.90 -2.94 5.72
CA ARG A 94 -4.01 -2.58 6.81
C ARG A 94 -2.70 -3.37 6.74
N ARG A 95 -2.79 -4.69 6.53
CA ARG A 95 -1.62 -5.57 6.44
C ARG A 95 -0.68 -5.18 5.31
N ALA A 96 -1.20 -4.79 4.15
CA ALA A 96 -0.40 -4.35 3.01
C ALA A 96 0.32 -3.01 3.28
N HIS A 97 -0.31 -2.10 4.04
CA HIS A 97 0.22 -0.76 4.26
C HIS A 97 1.16 -0.63 5.46
N GLU A 98 0.88 -1.35 6.54
CA GLU A 98 1.69 -1.27 7.75
C GLU A 98 2.85 -2.26 7.66
N LEU A 99 4.08 -1.75 7.65
CA LEU A 99 5.29 -2.57 7.47
C LEU A 99 5.35 -3.81 8.38
N PRO A 100 4.98 -3.76 9.67
CA PRO A 100 4.90 -4.95 10.51
C PRO A 100 3.95 -6.04 9.99
N GLY A 101 3.01 -5.69 9.12
CA GLY A 101 2.03 -6.62 8.57
C GLY A 101 2.58 -7.58 7.49
N TRP A 102 3.76 -7.27 6.93
CA TRP A 102 4.35 -8.06 5.84
C TRP A 102 5.86 -8.33 6.00
N CYS A 103 6.54 -7.59 6.89
CA CYS A 103 8.00 -7.62 6.97
C CYS A 103 8.55 -9.01 7.37
N ALA A 104 7.86 -9.74 8.22
CA ALA A 104 8.31 -11.05 8.68
C ALA A 104 8.32 -12.09 7.56
N GLU A 105 7.30 -12.11 6.70
CA GLU A 105 7.19 -13.01 5.56
C GLU A 105 8.21 -12.70 4.46
N LEU A 106 8.71 -11.47 4.44
CA LEU A 106 9.76 -11.01 3.51
C LEU A 106 11.15 -10.94 4.16
N ALA A 107 11.32 -11.56 5.31
CA ALA A 107 12.63 -11.63 5.97
C ALA A 107 13.68 -12.22 5.02
N GLY A 108 14.88 -11.60 4.98
CA GLY A 108 15.93 -11.94 4.02
C GLY A 108 15.75 -11.33 2.61
N LEU A 109 14.53 -10.98 2.19
CA LEU A 109 14.25 -10.31 0.91
C LEU A 109 14.14 -8.79 1.06
N THR A 110 13.93 -8.29 2.27
CA THR A 110 13.87 -6.87 2.62
C THR A 110 15.03 -6.50 3.55
N PRO A 111 15.49 -5.24 3.63
CA PRO A 111 16.52 -4.84 4.59
C PRO A 111 16.14 -5.23 6.02
N ASP A 112 17.13 -5.62 6.83
CA ASP A 112 16.90 -5.94 8.23
C ASP A 112 16.16 -4.81 8.93
N THR A 113 15.12 -5.15 9.66
CA THR A 113 14.14 -4.19 10.16
C THR A 113 13.77 -4.51 11.60
N SER A 114 13.73 -3.48 12.44
CA SER A 114 13.13 -3.50 13.77
C SER A 114 12.13 -2.36 13.91
N TRP A 115 11.10 -2.53 14.75
CA TRP A 115 10.06 -1.51 14.93
C TRP A 115 9.53 -1.41 16.35
N THR A 116 8.85 -0.32 16.63
CA THR A 116 8.17 -0.08 17.91
C THR A 116 6.65 -0.11 17.74
N SER A 117 5.95 -0.39 18.83
CA SER A 117 4.56 0.02 19.00
C SER A 117 4.55 1.31 19.81
N GLY A 118 4.06 2.40 19.20
CA GLY A 118 4.11 3.72 19.80
C GLY A 118 5.44 4.46 19.56
N ALA A 119 5.53 5.66 20.15
CA ALA A 119 6.58 6.63 19.88
C ALA A 119 7.47 6.93 21.10
N ASP A 120 7.47 6.06 22.12
CA ASP A 120 8.26 6.33 23.31
C ASP A 120 9.77 6.03 23.11
N ARG A 121 10.62 6.79 23.80
CA ARG A 121 12.05 6.73 23.70
C ARG A 121 12.63 5.35 24.08
N ALA A 122 12.09 4.73 25.11
CA ALA A 122 12.63 3.46 25.60
C ALA A 122 12.35 2.31 24.62
N ALA A 123 11.16 2.30 23.96
CA ALA A 123 10.87 1.37 22.88
C ALA A 123 11.77 1.59 21.66
N PHE A 124 12.00 2.85 21.28
CA PHE A 124 12.94 3.20 20.21
C PHE A 124 14.36 2.73 20.50
N ASP A 125 14.87 2.96 21.71
CA ASP A 125 16.23 2.53 22.10
C ASP A 125 16.36 0.99 22.11
N ARG A 126 15.32 0.24 22.44
CA ARG A 126 15.32 -1.23 22.31
C ARG A 126 15.37 -1.67 20.84
N ALA A 127 14.50 -1.13 19.98
CA ALA A 127 14.47 -1.46 18.57
C ALA A 127 15.79 -1.10 17.86
N ARG A 128 16.39 0.03 18.21
CA ARG A 128 17.72 0.44 17.74
C ARG A 128 18.81 -0.54 18.18
N ALA A 129 18.80 -0.97 19.45
CA ALA A 129 19.78 -1.92 19.98
C ALA A 129 19.64 -3.31 19.34
N GLU A 130 18.42 -3.74 19.04
CA GLU A 130 18.12 -5.00 18.36
C GLU A 130 18.67 -5.00 16.93
N LEU A 131 18.51 -3.91 16.20
CA LEU A 131 19.07 -3.78 14.84
C LEU A 131 20.62 -3.66 14.86
N GLY A 132 21.19 -3.17 15.96
CA GLY A 132 22.65 -2.97 16.11
C GLY A 132 23.15 -1.65 15.51
N GLY A 133 24.49 -1.43 15.56
CA GLY A 133 25.14 -0.21 15.03
C GLY A 133 25.08 -0.07 13.51
N GLY A 134 25.58 1.07 12.99
CA GLY A 134 25.64 1.41 11.58
C GLY A 134 24.43 2.22 11.08
N PRO A 135 24.41 2.55 9.77
CA PRO A 135 23.40 3.43 9.21
C PRO A 135 22.03 2.75 9.03
N ALA A 136 20.96 3.55 9.17
CA ALA A 136 19.59 3.07 9.01
C ALA A 136 18.68 4.12 8.38
N VAL A 137 17.59 3.66 7.78
CA VAL A 137 16.46 4.48 7.34
C VAL A 137 15.35 4.39 8.36
N LEU A 138 14.82 5.54 8.73
CA LEU A 138 13.73 5.67 9.69
C LEU A 138 12.43 6.04 8.98
N ARG A 139 11.33 5.42 9.39
CA ARG A 139 9.97 5.73 8.95
C ARG A 139 8.97 5.43 10.06
N ASP A 140 7.70 5.78 9.89
CA ASP A 140 6.63 5.15 10.66
C ASP A 140 6.18 3.84 9.97
N TRP A 141 5.14 3.18 10.50
CA TRP A 141 4.67 1.91 9.93
C TRP A 141 4.22 2.03 8.46
N THR A 142 3.82 3.23 8.01
CA THR A 142 3.22 3.46 6.69
C THR A 142 4.05 4.31 5.75
N LYS A 143 4.76 5.33 6.25
CA LYS A 143 5.44 6.32 5.40
C LYS A 143 6.80 6.73 5.95
N SER A 144 7.71 7.05 5.02
CA SER A 144 8.98 7.73 5.31
C SER A 144 8.86 9.24 5.05
N MET A 145 9.81 9.99 5.60
CA MET A 145 9.98 11.42 5.34
C MET A 145 11.17 11.66 4.41
N LYS A 146 11.22 10.95 3.26
CA LYS A 146 12.35 10.96 2.32
C LYS A 146 12.73 12.36 1.80
N HIS A 147 11.80 13.31 1.77
CA HIS A 147 12.07 14.71 1.39
C HIS A 147 12.83 15.48 2.49
N TYR A 148 12.89 14.94 3.70
CA TYR A 148 13.65 15.45 4.84
C TYR A 148 14.73 14.43 5.24
N TRP A 149 15.49 13.94 4.23
CA TRP A 149 16.40 12.80 4.35
C TRP A 149 17.32 12.91 5.57
N ASP A 150 18.11 13.99 5.65
CA ASP A 150 19.10 14.17 6.71
C ASP A 150 18.49 14.55 8.07
N GLU A 151 17.25 15.06 8.07
CA GLU A 151 16.59 15.53 9.30
C GLU A 151 15.73 14.45 9.97
N ALA A 152 15.00 13.65 9.15
CA ALA A 152 13.89 12.83 9.63
C ALA A 152 13.82 11.42 9.03
N ALA A 153 14.76 11.03 8.15
CA ALA A 153 14.73 9.71 7.52
C ALA A 153 16.05 8.95 7.64
N TYR A 154 17.20 9.59 7.61
CA TYR A 154 18.49 8.92 7.65
C TYR A 154 19.15 9.03 9.02
N VAL A 155 19.52 7.90 9.60
CA VAL A 155 20.31 7.80 10.83
C VAL A 155 21.69 7.29 10.45
N PRO A 156 22.74 8.12 10.49
CA PRO A 156 24.09 7.73 10.07
C PRO A 156 24.69 6.61 10.94
N GLU A 157 24.39 6.63 12.22
CA GLU A 157 24.93 5.67 13.18
C GLU A 157 23.91 5.38 14.30
N LEU A 158 23.36 4.17 14.29
CA LEU A 158 22.41 3.71 15.30
C LEU A 158 23.06 3.58 16.70
N GLY A 159 24.39 3.41 16.75
CA GLY A 159 25.14 3.41 18.02
C GLY A 159 25.07 4.74 18.78
N ASP A 160 24.94 5.87 18.08
CA ASP A 160 24.70 7.17 18.72
C ASP A 160 23.21 7.36 19.07
N ALA A 161 22.86 6.96 20.27
CA ALA A 161 21.49 7.01 20.78
C ALA A 161 20.91 8.43 20.79
N ALA A 162 21.72 9.47 20.99
CA ALA A 162 21.24 10.84 21.04
C ALA A 162 20.96 11.39 19.64
N ALA A 163 21.85 11.10 18.68
CA ALA A 163 21.66 11.49 17.29
C ALA A 163 20.46 10.75 16.67
N ALA A 164 20.37 9.44 16.84
CA ALA A 164 19.25 8.64 16.35
C ALA A 164 17.91 9.13 16.88
N TRP A 165 17.82 9.47 18.16
CA TRP A 165 16.59 10.01 18.75
C TRP A 165 16.22 11.40 18.22
N ARG A 166 17.18 12.24 17.89
CA ARG A 166 16.88 13.54 17.26
C ARG A 166 16.16 13.35 15.93
N VAL A 167 16.65 12.41 15.10
CA VAL A 167 16.00 12.07 13.82
C VAL A 167 14.60 11.49 14.05
N ALA A 168 14.44 10.59 15.02
CA ALA A 168 13.15 10.00 15.35
C ALA A 168 12.13 11.04 15.87
N SER A 169 12.56 11.95 16.74
CA SER A 169 11.73 13.04 17.23
C SER A 169 11.29 13.95 16.08
N ARG A 170 12.20 14.25 15.16
CA ARG A 170 11.88 15.07 13.99
C ARG A 170 10.90 14.39 13.04
N LEU A 171 11.07 13.09 12.78
CA LEU A 171 10.09 12.31 12.04
C LEU A 171 8.71 12.40 12.69
N ARG A 172 8.62 12.16 14.01
CA ARG A 172 7.35 12.19 14.76
C ARG A 172 6.69 13.56 14.68
N GLU A 173 7.48 14.63 14.80
CA GLU A 173 7.02 16.02 14.69
C GLU A 173 6.45 16.30 13.28
N LEU A 174 7.19 15.97 12.22
CA LEU A 174 6.78 16.20 10.83
C LEU A 174 5.56 15.37 10.43
N ARG A 175 5.43 14.15 10.95
CA ARG A 175 4.26 13.30 10.71
C ARG A 175 3.02 13.77 11.49
N GLY A 176 3.18 14.43 12.62
CA GLY A 176 2.04 14.95 13.40
C GLY A 176 0.98 13.88 13.66
N ASP A 177 -0.27 14.20 13.35
CA ASP A 177 -1.42 13.31 13.55
C ASP A 177 -1.45 12.13 12.52
N GLU A 178 -0.67 12.23 11.44
CA GLU A 178 -0.53 11.15 10.47
C GLU A 178 0.49 10.07 10.90
N PHE A 179 1.20 10.24 12.00
CA PHE A 179 2.13 9.23 12.52
C PHE A 179 1.38 7.96 12.88
N THR A 180 1.72 6.87 12.20
CA THR A 180 1.00 5.60 12.32
C THR A 180 1.84 4.54 13.04
N GLY A 181 1.24 3.92 14.06
CA GLY A 181 1.75 2.74 14.74
C GLY A 181 2.97 3.00 15.62
N GLY A 182 4.13 3.17 15.01
CA GLY A 182 5.39 3.36 15.72
C GLY A 182 6.56 3.65 14.77
N PHE A 183 7.75 3.76 15.32
CA PHE A 183 8.97 3.89 14.55
C PHE A 183 9.35 2.56 13.89
N VAL A 184 9.86 2.64 12.67
CA VAL A 184 10.49 1.54 11.94
C VAL A 184 11.91 1.95 11.59
N LEU A 185 12.85 1.13 12.00
CA LEU A 185 14.27 1.24 11.71
C LEU A 185 14.65 0.16 10.71
N ARG A 186 15.16 0.53 9.56
CA ARG A 186 15.59 -0.40 8.52
C ARG A 186 17.08 -0.20 8.26
N ARG A 187 17.83 -1.30 8.17
CA ARG A 187 19.24 -1.22 7.77
C ARG A 187 19.36 -0.44 6.46
N PHE A 188 20.24 0.55 6.42
CA PHE A 188 20.55 1.24 5.18
C PHE A 188 21.30 0.29 4.25
N GLU A 189 20.84 0.20 3.02
CA GLU A 189 21.50 -0.52 1.92
C GLU A 189 21.66 0.45 0.74
N GLU A 190 22.77 0.35 0.03
CA GLU A 190 23.00 1.14 -1.18
C GLU A 190 22.36 0.45 -2.38
N PHE A 191 21.47 1.18 -3.07
CA PHE A 191 20.80 0.71 -4.26
C PHE A 191 21.31 1.39 -5.52
N THR A 192 21.35 0.64 -6.62
CA THR A 192 21.77 1.13 -7.94
C THR A 192 20.56 1.27 -8.85
N GLY A 193 20.39 2.46 -9.43
CA GLY A 193 19.28 2.74 -10.33
C GLY A 193 17.95 3.03 -9.61
N ALA A 194 16.90 3.10 -10.42
CA ALA A 194 15.55 3.37 -9.94
C ALA A 194 14.86 2.10 -9.43
N GLU A 195 13.90 2.29 -8.54
CA GLU A 195 13.01 1.22 -8.10
C GLU A 195 12.09 0.77 -9.25
N VAL A 196 11.73 -0.51 -9.21
CA VAL A 196 10.76 -1.12 -10.13
C VAL A 196 9.52 -1.47 -9.33
N ARG A 197 8.34 -1.04 -9.80
CA ARG A 197 7.06 -1.42 -9.20
C ARG A 197 6.48 -2.65 -9.88
N THR A 198 6.13 -3.65 -9.10
CA THR A 198 5.45 -4.87 -9.57
C THR A 198 4.04 -4.93 -8.96
N TRP A 199 3.08 -5.39 -9.75
CA TRP A 199 1.66 -5.47 -9.38
C TRP A 199 1.24 -6.93 -9.34
N TRP A 200 0.69 -7.36 -8.21
CA TRP A 200 0.43 -8.77 -7.92
C TRP A 200 -1.04 -8.98 -7.59
N VAL A 201 -1.62 -10.01 -8.17
CA VAL A 201 -2.98 -10.47 -7.88
C VAL A 201 -2.91 -11.91 -7.41
N ASN A 202 -3.36 -12.17 -6.18
CA ASN A 202 -3.35 -13.50 -5.56
C ASN A 202 -1.96 -14.20 -5.67
N GLY A 203 -0.88 -13.46 -5.44
CA GLY A 203 0.50 -13.97 -5.51
C GLY A 203 1.09 -14.10 -6.93
N GLU A 204 0.36 -13.72 -7.97
CA GLU A 204 0.84 -13.72 -9.36
C GLU A 204 1.14 -12.30 -9.84
N CYS A 205 2.37 -12.07 -10.34
CA CYS A 205 2.74 -10.78 -10.94
C CYS A 205 2.01 -10.59 -12.28
N ARG A 206 1.20 -9.53 -12.35
CA ARG A 206 0.39 -9.21 -13.53
C ARG A 206 0.96 -8.05 -14.35
N LEU A 207 1.72 -7.16 -13.72
CA LEU A 207 2.28 -5.99 -14.37
C LEU A 207 3.60 -5.61 -13.70
N VAL A 208 4.59 -5.26 -14.52
CA VAL A 208 5.86 -4.67 -14.09
C VAL A 208 5.94 -3.28 -14.70
N SER A 209 6.14 -2.27 -13.88
CA SER A 209 6.17 -0.86 -14.28
C SER A 209 7.36 -0.12 -13.70
N ALA A 210 7.66 1.07 -14.21
CA ALA A 210 8.53 2.00 -13.52
C ALA A 210 7.93 2.37 -12.15
N HIS A 211 8.75 2.88 -11.25
CA HIS A 211 8.24 3.49 -10.02
C HIS A 211 7.67 4.89 -10.33
N PRO A 212 6.57 5.34 -9.70
CA PRO A 212 6.00 6.67 -9.94
C PRO A 212 6.97 7.84 -9.74
N ASP A 213 7.91 7.71 -8.82
CA ASP A 213 8.94 8.74 -8.58
C ASP A 213 10.01 8.81 -9.69
N SER A 214 10.09 7.79 -10.55
CA SER A 214 11.05 7.68 -11.65
C SER A 214 10.37 7.10 -12.89
N PRO A 215 9.32 7.75 -13.42
CA PRO A 215 8.45 7.18 -14.45
C PRO A 215 9.15 6.89 -15.78
N ASP A 216 10.27 7.54 -16.04
CA ASP A 216 11.08 7.35 -17.26
C ASP A 216 12.12 6.21 -17.14
N ALA A 217 12.36 5.72 -15.93
CA ALA A 217 13.26 4.61 -15.67
C ALA A 217 12.53 3.27 -15.88
N LEU A 218 12.42 2.86 -17.13
CA LEU A 218 11.70 1.63 -17.48
C LEU A 218 12.34 0.39 -16.83
N PRO A 219 11.53 -0.57 -16.38
CA PRO A 219 12.03 -1.80 -15.79
C PRO A 219 12.84 -2.61 -16.82
N PRO A 220 13.83 -3.40 -16.38
CA PRO A 220 14.59 -4.28 -17.27
C PRO A 220 13.66 -5.34 -17.89
N ALA A 221 13.85 -5.64 -19.16
CA ALA A 221 13.17 -6.74 -19.83
C ALA A 221 13.53 -8.06 -19.13
N GLY A 222 12.52 -8.90 -18.86
CA GLY A 222 12.74 -10.21 -18.24
C GLY A 222 13.18 -10.12 -16.77
N LEU A 223 12.64 -9.17 -16.01
CA LEU A 223 12.86 -9.06 -14.57
C LEU A 223 12.62 -10.42 -13.89
N ASP A 224 13.67 -10.97 -13.27
CA ASP A 224 13.54 -12.20 -12.50
C ASP A 224 12.87 -11.92 -11.15
N LEU A 225 11.75 -12.58 -10.89
CA LEU A 225 10.94 -12.48 -9.68
C LEU A 225 10.88 -13.82 -8.92
N SER A 226 11.67 -14.80 -9.32
CA SER A 226 11.62 -16.17 -8.77
C SER A 226 11.87 -16.23 -7.27
N GLU A 227 12.75 -15.36 -6.74
CA GLU A 227 13.07 -15.30 -5.31
C GLU A 227 11.95 -14.65 -4.49
N VAL A 228 11.26 -13.64 -5.02
CA VAL A 228 10.23 -12.90 -4.26
C VAL A 228 8.84 -13.51 -4.38
N ARG A 229 8.54 -14.20 -5.49
CA ARG A 229 7.22 -14.77 -5.78
C ARG A 229 6.67 -15.65 -4.65
N PRO A 230 7.42 -16.63 -4.09
CA PRO A 230 6.88 -17.48 -3.03
C PRO A 230 6.44 -16.69 -1.79
N ALA A 231 7.27 -15.74 -1.35
CA ALA A 231 6.98 -14.92 -0.18
C ALA A 231 5.78 -13.96 -0.42
N ILE A 232 5.66 -13.38 -1.62
CA ILE A 232 4.49 -12.56 -1.97
C ILE A 232 3.21 -13.40 -2.01
N ALA A 233 3.27 -14.64 -2.52
CA ALA A 233 2.12 -15.53 -2.52
C ALA A 233 1.70 -15.92 -1.09
N GLU A 234 2.66 -16.12 -0.18
CA GLU A 234 2.41 -16.45 1.24
C GLU A 234 1.73 -15.30 2.01
N LEU A 235 1.91 -14.04 1.56
CA LEU A 235 1.15 -12.93 2.14
C LEU A 235 -0.36 -13.13 2.02
N GLY A 236 -0.86 -13.88 1.04
CA GLY A 236 -2.28 -14.16 0.87
C GLY A 236 -3.12 -12.90 0.61
N LEU A 237 -2.51 -11.84 0.07
CA LEU A 237 -3.18 -10.57 -0.20
C LEU A 237 -3.72 -10.56 -1.64
N PRO A 238 -4.95 -10.07 -1.85
CA PRO A 238 -5.63 -10.20 -3.14
C PRO A 238 -5.03 -9.29 -4.22
N PHE A 239 -4.57 -8.09 -3.86
CA PHE A 239 -4.01 -7.14 -4.80
C PHE A 239 -2.98 -6.23 -4.13
N VAL A 240 -1.72 -6.38 -4.46
CA VAL A 240 -0.62 -5.59 -3.86
C VAL A 240 0.34 -5.08 -4.91
N THR A 241 1.04 -4.01 -4.57
CA THR A 241 2.27 -3.60 -5.25
C THR A 241 3.47 -3.97 -4.40
N VAL A 242 4.56 -4.30 -5.07
CA VAL A 242 5.86 -4.54 -4.45
C VAL A 242 6.90 -3.72 -5.19
N ASP A 243 7.58 -2.84 -4.48
CA ASP A 243 8.66 -2.03 -5.01
C ASP A 243 10.00 -2.73 -4.76
N LEU A 244 10.76 -2.90 -5.82
CA LEU A 244 12.03 -3.63 -5.84
C LEU A 244 13.17 -2.70 -6.22
N ALA A 245 14.25 -2.70 -5.45
CA ALA A 245 15.51 -2.04 -5.78
C ALA A 245 16.63 -3.05 -6.01
N LEU A 246 17.61 -2.70 -6.83
CA LEU A 246 18.80 -3.50 -7.08
C LEU A 246 19.94 -3.00 -6.20
N ARG A 247 20.46 -3.85 -5.33
CA ARG A 247 21.66 -3.56 -4.54
C ARG A 247 22.91 -3.67 -5.41
N ALA A 248 23.98 -3.01 -5.01
CA ALA A 248 25.24 -2.95 -5.77
C ALA A 248 25.88 -4.33 -6.04
N ASP A 249 25.59 -5.34 -5.22
CA ASP A 249 26.05 -6.73 -5.39
C ASP A 249 25.15 -7.57 -6.32
N GLY A 250 24.12 -6.95 -6.92
CA GLY A 250 23.20 -7.61 -7.84
C GLY A 250 21.99 -8.28 -7.19
N VAL A 251 21.86 -8.22 -5.86
CA VAL A 251 20.71 -8.76 -5.13
C VAL A 251 19.55 -7.78 -5.21
N ARG A 252 18.36 -8.27 -5.55
CA ARG A 252 17.13 -7.46 -5.49
C ARG A 252 16.53 -7.48 -4.09
N ARG A 253 16.09 -6.30 -3.65
CA ARG A 253 15.50 -6.12 -2.32
C ARG A 253 14.09 -5.58 -2.45
N VAL A 254 13.18 -6.10 -1.63
CA VAL A 254 11.85 -5.53 -1.46
C VAL A 254 11.96 -4.26 -0.61
N ILE A 255 11.59 -3.14 -1.20
CA ILE A 255 11.62 -1.84 -0.52
C ILE A 255 10.30 -1.54 0.17
N GLU A 256 9.21 -1.76 -0.53
CA GLU A 256 7.87 -1.50 0.00
C GLU A 256 6.87 -2.53 -0.54
N VAL A 257 5.92 -2.90 0.31
CA VAL A 257 4.65 -3.53 -0.08
C VAL A 257 3.56 -2.50 0.14
N GLY A 258 2.66 -2.36 -0.81
CA GLY A 258 1.52 -1.48 -0.71
C GLY A 258 0.24 -2.18 -1.19
N ASP A 259 -0.92 -1.69 -0.76
CA ASP A 259 -2.17 -2.14 -1.36
C ASP A 259 -2.28 -1.59 -2.79
N GLY A 260 -2.48 -2.47 -3.77
CA GLY A 260 -2.55 -2.11 -5.18
C GLY A 260 -3.70 -1.15 -5.51
N GLN A 261 -4.72 -1.09 -4.66
CA GLN A 261 -5.88 -0.20 -4.86
C GLN A 261 -5.51 1.29 -4.74
N VAL A 262 -4.51 1.62 -3.93
CA VAL A 262 -4.10 3.01 -3.67
C VAL A 262 -2.66 3.29 -4.10
N SER A 263 -2.04 2.32 -4.76
CA SER A 263 -0.72 2.51 -5.35
C SER A 263 -0.84 3.32 -6.65
N ASP A 264 -0.01 4.34 -6.75
CA ASP A 264 -0.05 5.24 -7.90
C ASP A 264 0.48 4.56 -9.17
N ARG A 265 -0.13 4.89 -10.30
CA ARG A 265 0.25 4.41 -11.62
C ARG A 265 1.30 5.36 -12.22
N PRO A 266 2.48 4.88 -12.60
CA PRO A 266 3.46 5.73 -13.27
C PRO A 266 2.96 6.20 -14.63
N ALA A 267 3.37 7.39 -15.06
CA ALA A 267 2.94 7.97 -16.34
C ALA A 267 3.32 7.10 -17.56
N SER A 268 4.37 6.30 -17.45
CA SER A 268 4.82 5.36 -18.49
C SER A 268 3.93 4.12 -18.65
N THR A 269 3.01 3.87 -17.71
CA THR A 269 2.04 2.76 -17.79
C THR A 269 0.67 3.34 -18.16
N THR A 270 0.04 2.79 -19.18
CA THR A 270 -1.30 3.24 -19.58
C THR A 270 -2.37 2.79 -18.58
N ALA A 271 -3.47 3.55 -18.52
CA ALA A 271 -4.61 3.16 -17.70
C ALA A 271 -5.20 1.81 -18.13
N ALA A 272 -5.17 1.50 -19.43
CA ALA A 272 -5.67 0.22 -19.96
C ALA A 272 -4.82 -0.97 -19.49
N GLU A 273 -3.49 -0.84 -19.46
CA GLU A 273 -2.59 -1.88 -18.92
C GLU A 273 -2.87 -2.14 -17.44
N LEU A 274 -3.03 -1.06 -16.63
CA LEU A 274 -3.36 -1.22 -15.23
C LEU A 274 -4.73 -1.91 -15.04
N ILE A 275 -5.78 -1.44 -15.75
CA ILE A 275 -7.11 -2.06 -15.63
C ILE A 275 -7.10 -3.53 -16.05
N ALA A 276 -6.32 -3.90 -17.07
CA ALA A 276 -6.15 -5.30 -17.47
C ALA A 276 -5.43 -6.16 -16.43
N ALA A 277 -4.59 -5.55 -15.58
CA ALA A 277 -3.89 -6.22 -14.49
C ALA A 277 -4.73 -6.36 -13.21
N LEU A 278 -5.85 -5.63 -13.07
CA LEU A 278 -6.69 -5.70 -11.88
C LEU A 278 -7.35 -7.08 -11.74
N PRO A 279 -7.63 -7.50 -10.48
CA PRO A 279 -8.33 -8.76 -10.23
C PRO A 279 -9.73 -8.75 -10.84
N THR A 280 -10.11 -9.87 -11.45
CA THR A 280 -11.45 -10.08 -12.00
C THR A 280 -12.28 -10.95 -11.06
N GLY A 281 -13.62 -10.85 -11.09
CA GLY A 281 -14.51 -11.57 -10.19
C GLY A 281 -14.41 -13.10 -10.24
N ARG A 282 -13.70 -13.66 -11.22
CA ARG A 282 -13.40 -15.11 -11.29
C ARG A 282 -12.21 -15.53 -10.42
N GLU A 283 -11.41 -14.57 -9.95
CA GLU A 283 -10.15 -14.79 -9.23
C GLU A 283 -10.29 -14.58 -7.71
N VAL A 284 -11.51 -14.25 -7.24
CA VAL A 284 -11.77 -14.11 -5.80
C VAL A 284 -11.75 -15.51 -5.16
N PRO A 285 -10.86 -15.79 -4.18
CA PRO A 285 -10.85 -17.07 -3.49
C PRO A 285 -12.22 -17.36 -2.88
N ALA A 286 -12.69 -18.60 -3.02
CA ALA A 286 -14.01 -19.04 -2.56
C ALA A 286 -14.24 -18.99 -1.02
N GLY A 287 -13.29 -18.44 -0.25
CA GLY A 287 -13.29 -18.37 1.21
C GLY A 287 -14.20 -17.30 1.84
N HIS A 288 -14.84 -16.43 1.05
CA HIS A 288 -15.70 -15.34 1.55
C HIS A 288 -17.19 -15.53 1.27
N ARG A 289 -17.63 -16.73 0.89
CA ARG A 289 -19.07 -17.02 0.91
C ARG A 289 -19.50 -17.18 2.36
N ARG A 290 -20.44 -16.34 2.80
CA ARG A 290 -21.13 -16.51 4.09
C ARG A 290 -21.56 -17.99 4.20
N ALA A 291 -21.24 -18.63 5.31
CA ALA A 291 -21.92 -19.83 5.72
C ALA A 291 -23.40 -19.42 5.95
N ASP A 292 -24.24 -19.59 4.93
CA ASP A 292 -25.66 -19.52 5.10
C ASP A 292 -26.02 -20.61 6.11
N GLY A 293 -26.51 -20.15 7.27
CA GLY A 293 -26.97 -21.03 8.33
C GLY A 293 -28.11 -21.87 7.83
N ASP A 294 -27.81 -23.14 7.65
CA ASP A 294 -28.81 -24.18 7.69
C ASP A 294 -29.39 -24.23 9.12
N SER A 295 -30.57 -23.66 9.29
CA SER A 295 -31.40 -23.93 10.45
C SER A 295 -32.70 -24.50 9.95
N ASP A 296 -32.65 -25.79 9.66
CA ASP A 296 -33.82 -26.64 9.67
C ASP A 296 -33.77 -27.51 10.95
N ALA A 297 -34.68 -27.24 11.87
CA ALA A 297 -35.51 -28.18 12.62
C ALA A 297 -36.21 -27.45 13.77
#